data_05768e81571c0f4f5ca290aff2b23e15
#
_entry.id   05768e81571c0f4f5ca290aff2b23e15
#
_cell.length_a   1.000
_cell.length_b   1.000
_cell.length_c   1.000
_cell.angle_alpha   90.00
_cell.angle_beta   90.00
_cell.angle_gamma   90.00
#
_symmetry.space_group_name_H-M   'P 1'
#
loop_
_entity.id
_entity.type
_entity.pdbx_description
1 polymer ?
#
loop_
_entity_poly.entity_id
_entity_poly.type
_entity_poly.pdbx_seq_one_letter_code
_entity_poly.pdbx_strand_id
1 'polypeptide(L)'
;DTYEKRDLWMNLPMCNGKGPAIGQPTKYFDSDVFSVWNYTRLFGSWNHGLFQTPSAWTDAAHRNGTDMYSGIKFFDTTGNPGGVSSAAWRALIATKNSDGTYKYVDPIINCLMYFGVDGINFNWEDTGYANKEVIEFHQALNKKAAENGFNNFHMGIYTAVQGLTTANVSALYGNSQGRTCDFFANYSSGDFAWARMDNTAKTAIKATGSTDGVYQGVWIVSMDRAWSKLNNTEDAKKVGLCLWGEHAQSRFWSYNYGDDTYDRQSNYQYLLERVV
;
A
#
# COMPACT_ATOMS: atom_id res chain seq x y z
N ASP A 1 -8.61 -19.60 20.15
CA ASP A 1 -9.29 -18.42 19.62
C ASP A 1 -9.33 -18.54 18.11
N THR A 2 -10.52 -18.83 17.60
CA THR A 2 -10.79 -19.04 16.17
C THR A 2 -11.22 -17.73 15.48
N TYR A 3 -10.57 -16.63 15.81
CA TYR A 3 -10.73 -15.44 14.98
C TYR A 3 -9.87 -15.63 13.73
N GLU A 4 -10.51 -15.80 12.58
CA GLU A 4 -9.84 -15.69 11.30
C GLU A 4 -9.21 -14.30 11.24
N LYS A 5 -7.88 -14.24 11.33
CA LYS A 5 -7.16 -12.98 11.24
C LYS A 5 -7.30 -12.44 9.83
N ARG A 6 -7.86 -11.25 9.70
CA ARG A 6 -7.76 -10.50 8.46
C ARG A 6 -6.36 -9.96 8.30
N ASP A 7 -5.83 -10.02 7.09
CA ASP A 7 -4.61 -9.31 6.77
C ASP A 7 -4.83 -7.80 6.90
N LEU A 8 -3.92 -7.13 7.56
CA LEU A 8 -3.92 -5.69 7.76
C LEU A 8 -2.73 -5.05 7.03
N TRP A 9 -3.06 -4.14 6.15
CA TRP A 9 -2.09 -3.24 5.54
C TRP A 9 -2.21 -1.85 6.18
N MET A 10 -1.15 -1.42 6.85
CA MET A 10 -1.07 -0.08 7.41
C MET A 10 -0.43 0.85 6.39
N ASN A 11 -1.22 1.70 5.76
CA ASN A 11 -0.76 2.68 4.78
C ASN A 11 -0.77 4.08 5.40
N LEU A 12 0.16 4.29 6.32
CA LEU A 12 0.29 5.51 7.08
C LEU A 12 1.42 6.38 6.51
N PRO A 13 1.25 7.69 6.47
CA PRO A 13 2.31 8.60 6.09
C PRO A 13 3.31 8.71 7.25
N MET A 14 4.53 8.25 7.02
CA MET A 14 5.63 8.33 8.00
C MET A 14 6.34 9.68 7.98
N CYS A 15 6.36 10.35 6.84
CA CYS A 15 6.86 11.71 6.66
C CYS A 15 6.08 12.37 5.53
N ASN A 16 5.71 13.61 5.68
CA ASN A 16 4.91 14.32 4.68
C ASN A 16 5.65 15.46 3.95
N GLY A 17 6.95 15.47 4.02
CA GLY A 17 7.80 16.51 3.42
C GLY A 17 7.92 17.79 4.24
N LYS A 18 7.20 17.92 5.35
CA LYS A 18 7.32 19.04 6.29
C LYS A 18 7.73 18.61 7.70
N GLY A 19 7.70 17.32 7.95
CA GLY A 19 8.16 16.71 9.21
C GLY A 19 9.67 16.54 9.25
N PRO A 20 10.18 15.81 10.25
CA PRO A 20 11.59 15.46 10.32
C PRO A 20 12.04 14.76 9.05
N ALA A 21 13.32 14.88 8.73
CA ALA A 21 13.88 14.16 7.58
C ALA A 21 13.63 12.66 7.73
N ILE A 22 13.38 12.00 6.59
CA ILE A 22 13.14 10.55 6.55
C ILE A 22 14.23 9.81 7.33
N GLY A 23 13.81 8.97 8.27
CA GLY A 23 14.72 8.18 9.11
C GLY A 23 15.23 8.89 10.36
N GLN A 24 14.80 10.12 10.63
CA GLN A 24 15.12 10.79 11.89
C GLN A 24 13.96 10.67 12.89
N PRO A 25 14.27 10.45 14.17
CA PRO A 25 13.23 10.43 15.20
C PRO A 25 12.60 11.81 15.37
N THR A 26 11.36 11.83 15.84
CA THR A 26 10.69 13.06 16.23
C THR A 26 11.24 13.59 17.56
N LYS A 27 10.77 14.76 17.95
CA LYS A 27 11.12 15.38 19.23
C LYS A 27 10.71 14.53 20.44
N TYR A 28 9.64 13.77 20.30
CA TYR A 28 9.11 12.93 21.37
C TYR A 28 9.21 11.46 20.96
N PHE A 29 9.91 10.68 21.78
CA PHE A 29 10.11 9.25 21.52
C PHE A 29 8.79 8.50 21.34
N ASP A 30 7.81 8.77 22.20
CA ASP A 30 6.51 8.09 22.19
C ASP A 30 5.72 8.31 20.91
N SER A 31 5.97 9.39 20.19
CA SER A 31 5.30 9.69 18.92
C SER A 31 5.79 8.88 17.74
N ASP A 32 6.96 8.25 17.87
CA ASP A 32 7.55 7.39 16.85
C ASP A 32 7.27 5.91 17.13
N VAL A 33 6.54 5.60 18.20
CA VAL A 33 6.19 4.22 18.53
C VAL A 33 5.01 3.76 17.70
N PHE A 34 5.18 2.66 17.00
CA PHE A 34 4.11 1.94 16.36
C PHE A 34 3.91 0.62 17.11
N SER A 35 2.77 0.45 17.77
CA SER A 35 2.53 -0.64 18.72
C SER A 35 1.74 -1.82 18.16
N VAL A 36 1.18 -1.70 16.94
CA VAL A 36 0.26 -2.68 16.38
C VAL A 36 0.91 -3.60 15.31
N TRP A 37 2.22 -3.79 15.38
CA TRP A 37 2.98 -4.65 14.47
C TRP A 37 2.42 -6.09 14.42
N ASN A 38 2.01 -6.63 15.55
CA ASN A 38 1.50 -8.00 15.64
C ASN A 38 0.24 -8.26 14.80
N TYR A 39 -0.44 -7.21 14.40
CA TYR A 39 -1.64 -7.26 13.56
C TYR A 39 -1.37 -6.83 12.12
N THR A 40 -0.19 -6.30 11.86
CA THR A 40 0.15 -5.68 10.58
C THR A 40 0.90 -6.67 9.69
N ARG A 41 0.30 -7.02 8.56
CA ARG A 41 0.93 -7.88 7.54
C ARG A 41 1.84 -7.07 6.63
N LEU A 42 1.38 -5.89 6.21
CA LEU A 42 2.07 -4.99 5.31
C LEU A 42 2.10 -3.58 5.91
N PHE A 43 3.23 -2.92 5.79
CA PHE A 43 3.36 -1.52 6.13
C PHE A 43 3.90 -0.75 4.94
N GLY A 44 3.27 0.37 4.61
CA GLY A 44 3.73 1.22 3.53
C GLY A 44 3.34 2.66 3.74
N SER A 45 4.02 3.53 3.01
CA SER A 45 3.68 4.93 2.97
C SER A 45 3.66 5.43 1.53
N TRP A 46 2.60 6.08 1.17
CA TRP A 46 2.48 6.71 -0.14
C TRP A 46 3.37 7.97 -0.27
N ASN A 47 3.90 8.47 0.84
CA ASN A 47 4.76 9.65 0.88
C ASN A 47 6.21 9.39 0.47
N HIS A 48 6.64 8.13 0.52
CA HIS A 48 8.01 7.79 0.16
C HIS A 48 8.17 7.67 -1.35
N GLY A 49 9.31 8.13 -1.84
CA GLY A 49 9.75 7.77 -3.18
C GLY A 49 10.29 6.35 -3.23
N LEU A 50 10.47 5.84 -4.43
CA LEU A 50 11.09 4.53 -4.63
C LEU A 50 12.49 4.51 -3.99
N PHE A 51 12.80 3.47 -3.24
CA PHE A 51 14.05 3.28 -2.47
C PHE A 51 14.29 4.30 -1.34
N GLN A 52 13.27 5.02 -0.90
CA GLN A 52 13.39 6.03 0.17
C GLN A 52 12.75 5.62 1.49
N THR A 53 12.35 4.37 1.63
CA THR A 53 11.82 3.87 2.91
C THR A 53 12.92 3.87 3.97
N PRO A 54 12.70 4.48 5.15
CA PRO A 54 13.71 4.54 6.20
C PRO A 54 14.09 3.15 6.69
N SER A 55 15.39 2.86 6.75
CA SER A 55 15.89 1.54 7.15
C SER A 55 15.50 1.17 8.58
N ALA A 56 15.42 2.14 9.49
CA ALA A 56 14.99 1.90 10.86
C ALA A 56 13.54 1.38 10.94
N TRP A 57 12.66 1.87 10.09
CA TRP A 57 11.28 1.39 10.00
C TRP A 57 11.20 0.01 9.35
N THR A 58 11.99 -0.22 8.30
CA THR A 58 12.10 -1.53 7.65
C THR A 58 12.58 -2.59 8.65
N ASP A 59 13.62 -2.27 9.42
CA ASP A 59 14.17 -3.15 10.46
C ASP A 59 13.13 -3.45 11.56
N ALA A 60 12.39 -2.43 12.01
CA ALA A 60 11.33 -2.61 12.99
C ALA A 60 10.19 -3.48 12.45
N ALA A 61 9.76 -3.26 11.22
CA ALA A 61 8.73 -4.06 10.55
C ALA A 61 9.16 -5.54 10.48
N HIS A 62 10.34 -5.82 9.97
CA HIS A 62 10.86 -7.18 9.82
C HIS A 62 11.01 -7.91 11.15
N ARG A 63 11.49 -7.24 12.20
CA ARG A 63 11.56 -7.82 13.55
C ARG A 63 10.20 -8.26 14.10
N ASN A 64 9.13 -7.67 13.58
CA ASN A 64 7.77 -7.99 13.99
C ASN A 64 7.01 -8.83 12.95
N GLY A 65 7.67 -9.31 11.91
CA GLY A 65 7.06 -10.16 10.87
C GLY A 65 6.17 -9.41 9.88
N THR A 66 6.39 -8.11 9.74
CA THR A 66 5.66 -7.22 8.82
C THR A 66 6.53 -6.94 7.59
N ASP A 67 5.97 -7.04 6.39
CA ASP A 67 6.63 -6.64 5.16
C ASP A 67 6.51 -5.13 4.94
N MET A 68 7.54 -4.52 4.37
CA MET A 68 7.65 -3.07 4.16
C MET A 68 7.62 -2.71 2.68
N TYR A 69 6.73 -1.79 2.32
CA TYR A 69 6.69 -1.18 0.99
C TYR A 69 7.54 0.07 0.87
N SER A 70 8.14 0.24 -0.30
CA SER A 70 8.59 1.54 -0.82
C SER A 70 7.50 2.15 -1.68
N GLY A 71 7.30 3.47 -1.64
CA GLY A 71 6.17 4.13 -2.31
C GLY A 71 6.55 4.80 -3.63
N ILE A 72 5.62 4.80 -4.57
CA ILE A 72 5.62 5.68 -5.75
C ILE A 72 4.25 6.33 -5.87
N LYS A 73 4.23 7.64 -6.09
CA LYS A 73 3.00 8.42 -6.29
C LYS A 73 2.89 8.87 -7.73
N PHE A 74 1.79 8.50 -8.38
CA PHE A 74 1.42 9.01 -9.69
C PHE A 74 0.13 9.80 -9.58
N PHE A 75 0.25 11.12 -9.68
CA PHE A 75 -0.88 12.04 -9.67
C PHE A 75 -0.94 12.81 -10.97
N ASP A 76 -2.10 13.32 -11.33
CA ASP A 76 -2.20 14.48 -12.19
C ASP A 76 -1.56 15.64 -11.42
N THR A 77 -0.42 16.09 -11.91
CA THR A 77 0.60 16.82 -11.16
C THR A 77 0.28 18.27 -10.83
N THR A 78 -0.85 18.76 -11.27
CA THR A 78 -1.23 20.15 -11.03
C THR A 78 -1.60 20.34 -9.56
N GLY A 79 -0.61 20.80 -8.78
CA GLY A 79 -0.82 21.17 -7.38
C GLY A 79 -0.34 20.14 -6.34
N ASN A 80 0.25 19.02 -6.74
CA ASN A 80 0.80 18.02 -5.82
C ASN A 80 2.34 18.02 -5.83
N PRO A 81 3.01 18.79 -4.99
CA PRO A 81 4.47 18.81 -4.93
C PRO A 81 4.99 17.41 -4.55
N GLY A 82 5.96 16.91 -5.32
CA GLY A 82 6.55 15.57 -5.11
C GLY A 82 5.82 14.42 -5.81
N GLY A 83 4.71 14.67 -6.49
CA GLY A 83 4.11 13.72 -7.41
C GLY A 83 4.88 13.68 -8.74
N VAL A 84 4.89 12.51 -9.38
CA VAL A 84 5.40 12.35 -10.75
C VAL A 84 4.28 11.80 -11.62
N SER A 85 4.28 12.11 -12.92
CA SER A 85 3.31 11.48 -13.81
C SER A 85 3.66 10.02 -14.04
N SER A 86 2.66 9.19 -14.29
CA SER A 86 2.87 7.79 -14.68
C SER A 86 3.62 7.65 -16.01
N ALA A 87 3.71 8.71 -16.78
CA ALA A 87 4.48 8.73 -18.03
C ALA A 87 5.97 8.43 -17.80
N ALA A 88 6.55 8.90 -16.70
CA ALA A 88 7.94 8.57 -16.34
C ALA A 88 8.13 7.07 -16.08
N TRP A 89 7.21 6.44 -15.36
CA TRP A 89 7.23 4.99 -15.14
C TRP A 89 7.04 4.20 -16.42
N ARG A 90 6.11 4.62 -17.28
CA ARG A 90 5.89 4.00 -18.59
C ARG A 90 7.10 4.15 -19.52
N ALA A 91 7.80 5.30 -19.47
CA ALA A 91 9.05 5.49 -20.23
C ALA A 91 10.15 4.54 -19.75
N LEU A 92 10.25 4.32 -18.43
CA LEU A 92 11.15 3.33 -17.83
C LEU A 92 10.80 1.92 -18.34
N ILE A 93 9.53 1.54 -18.29
CA ILE A 93 9.02 0.26 -18.79
C ILE A 93 9.35 0.06 -20.28
N ALA A 94 9.18 1.10 -21.10
CA ALA A 94 9.43 1.03 -22.55
C ALA A 94 10.91 0.85 -22.90
N THR A 95 11.83 1.09 -21.97
CA THR A 95 13.26 0.96 -22.21
C THR A 95 13.67 -0.52 -22.21
N LYS A 96 14.19 -0.99 -23.35
CA LYS A 96 14.60 -2.38 -23.57
C LYS A 96 16.11 -2.49 -23.75
N ASN A 97 16.63 -3.67 -23.47
CA ASN A 97 17.95 -4.11 -23.88
C ASN A 97 17.95 -4.46 -25.38
N SER A 98 19.12 -4.64 -25.95
CA SER A 98 19.27 -5.02 -27.36
C SER A 98 18.59 -6.36 -27.72
N ASP A 99 18.44 -7.26 -26.76
CA ASP A 99 17.75 -8.54 -26.88
C ASP A 99 16.23 -8.47 -26.70
N GLY A 100 15.69 -7.25 -26.48
CA GLY A 100 14.26 -7.01 -26.25
C GLY A 100 13.78 -7.23 -24.82
N THR A 101 14.64 -7.61 -23.89
CA THR A 101 14.29 -7.74 -22.46
C THR A 101 14.13 -6.38 -21.80
N TYR A 102 13.39 -6.34 -20.68
CA TYR A 102 13.19 -5.11 -19.89
C TYR A 102 14.48 -4.69 -19.21
N LYS A 103 14.96 -3.49 -19.51
CA LYS A 103 16.23 -2.98 -18.98
C LYS A 103 16.24 -2.83 -17.46
N TYR A 104 15.10 -2.46 -16.84
CA TYR A 104 15.05 -2.06 -15.45
C TYR A 104 14.44 -3.10 -14.49
N VAL A 105 14.05 -4.27 -14.98
CA VAL A 105 13.52 -5.33 -14.10
C VAL A 105 14.59 -5.77 -13.09
N ASP A 106 15.76 -6.19 -13.57
CA ASP A 106 16.85 -6.62 -12.69
C ASP A 106 17.33 -5.53 -11.73
N PRO A 107 17.63 -4.31 -12.21
CA PRO A 107 18.04 -3.24 -11.30
C PRO A 107 17.03 -2.91 -10.21
N ILE A 108 15.73 -2.89 -10.51
CA ILE A 108 14.69 -2.61 -9.52
C ILE A 108 14.66 -3.70 -8.44
N ILE A 109 14.61 -4.96 -8.84
CA ILE A 109 14.57 -6.08 -7.89
C ILE A 109 15.84 -6.10 -7.04
N ASN A 110 17.02 -5.94 -7.65
CA ASN A 110 18.28 -5.93 -6.93
C ASN A 110 18.38 -4.74 -5.95
N CYS A 111 17.90 -3.56 -6.32
CA CYS A 111 17.87 -2.41 -5.42
C CYS A 111 16.93 -2.63 -4.24
N LEU A 112 15.73 -3.18 -4.44
CA LEU A 112 14.81 -3.48 -3.35
C LEU A 112 15.43 -4.50 -2.39
N MET A 113 16.05 -5.54 -2.89
CA MET A 113 16.77 -6.52 -2.07
C MET A 113 17.94 -5.89 -1.31
N TYR A 114 18.70 -5.00 -1.96
CA TYR A 114 19.82 -4.30 -1.32
C TYR A 114 19.39 -3.41 -0.16
N PHE A 115 18.28 -2.68 -0.32
CA PHE A 115 17.72 -1.84 0.73
C PHE A 115 16.86 -2.60 1.75
N GLY A 116 16.64 -3.89 1.53
CA GLY A 116 15.82 -4.73 2.40
C GLY A 116 14.34 -4.39 2.39
N VAL A 117 13.84 -3.77 1.33
CA VAL A 117 12.44 -3.39 1.17
C VAL A 117 11.69 -4.46 0.40
N ASP A 118 10.50 -4.85 0.85
CA ASP A 118 9.80 -6.02 0.33
C ASP A 118 8.94 -5.74 -0.90
N GLY A 119 8.88 -4.50 -1.37
CA GLY A 119 8.13 -4.21 -2.57
C GLY A 119 7.85 -2.74 -2.85
N ILE A 120 6.92 -2.51 -3.78
CA ILE A 120 6.54 -1.20 -4.28
C ILE A 120 5.05 -0.97 -4.00
N ASN A 121 4.74 0.14 -3.35
CA ASN A 121 3.37 0.61 -3.18
C ASN A 121 3.11 1.76 -4.16
N PHE A 122 2.25 1.50 -5.14
CA PHE A 122 1.84 2.52 -6.10
C PHE A 122 0.61 3.29 -5.60
N ASN A 123 0.73 4.59 -5.46
CA ASN A 123 -0.43 5.47 -5.43
C ASN A 123 -0.63 6.04 -6.84
N TRP A 124 -1.41 5.33 -7.65
CA TRP A 124 -1.55 5.55 -9.08
C TRP A 124 -2.91 6.20 -9.40
N GLU A 125 -3.00 7.48 -9.21
CA GLU A 125 -4.20 8.28 -9.50
C GLU A 125 -4.13 8.97 -10.87
N ASP A 126 -3.20 8.55 -11.71
CA ASP A 126 -2.99 8.98 -13.09
C ASP A 126 -3.45 7.87 -14.05
N THR A 127 -3.34 8.08 -15.34
CA THR A 127 -3.74 7.14 -16.39
C THR A 127 -2.67 6.10 -16.70
N GLY A 128 -3.06 5.01 -17.33
CA GLY A 128 -2.14 4.04 -17.93
C GLY A 128 -1.81 2.81 -17.09
N TYR A 129 -2.35 2.65 -15.88
CA TYR A 129 -2.13 1.46 -15.06
C TYR A 129 -2.64 0.16 -15.72
N ALA A 130 -3.62 0.25 -16.60
CA ALA A 130 -4.20 -0.91 -17.31
C ALA A 130 -3.57 -1.16 -18.69
N ASN A 131 -2.54 -0.41 -19.06
CA ASN A 131 -1.83 -0.64 -20.30
C ASN A 131 -1.15 -2.01 -20.29
N LYS A 132 -1.20 -2.72 -21.42
CA LYS A 132 -0.66 -4.08 -21.54
C LYS A 132 0.82 -4.15 -21.13
N GLU A 133 1.64 -3.23 -21.61
CA GLU A 133 3.06 -3.17 -21.27
C GLU A 133 3.34 -2.94 -19.78
N VAL A 134 2.45 -2.23 -19.07
CA VAL A 134 2.56 -2.03 -17.62
C VAL A 134 2.29 -3.35 -16.90
N ILE A 135 1.24 -4.06 -17.28
CA ILE A 135 0.88 -5.36 -16.71
C ILE A 135 2.01 -6.37 -16.95
N GLU A 136 2.51 -6.45 -18.18
CA GLU A 136 3.61 -7.37 -18.53
C GLU A 136 4.90 -7.07 -17.78
N PHE A 137 5.21 -5.78 -17.58
CA PHE A 137 6.39 -5.37 -16.81
C PHE A 137 6.23 -5.74 -15.31
N HIS A 138 5.06 -5.53 -14.72
CA HIS A 138 4.81 -5.92 -13.33
C HIS A 138 4.87 -7.45 -13.15
N GLN A 139 4.41 -8.22 -14.12
CA GLN A 139 4.59 -9.67 -14.15
C GLN A 139 6.07 -10.07 -14.24
N ALA A 140 6.85 -9.34 -15.04
CA ALA A 140 8.29 -9.58 -15.15
C ALA A 140 9.04 -9.26 -13.84
N LEU A 141 8.63 -8.24 -13.09
CA LEU A 141 9.16 -7.95 -11.75
C LEU A 141 8.90 -9.12 -10.79
N ASN A 142 7.67 -9.66 -10.74
CA ASN A 142 7.34 -10.82 -9.92
C ASN A 142 8.17 -12.04 -10.30
N LYS A 143 8.30 -12.32 -11.58
CA LYS A 143 9.11 -13.43 -12.09
C LYS A 143 10.56 -13.30 -11.66
N LYS A 144 11.14 -12.11 -11.82
CA LYS A 144 12.54 -11.87 -11.45
C LYS A 144 12.76 -11.95 -9.94
N ALA A 145 11.83 -11.44 -9.15
CA ALA A 145 11.87 -11.58 -7.69
C ALA A 145 11.90 -13.06 -7.29
N ALA A 146 11.03 -13.88 -7.87
CA ALA A 146 11.00 -15.31 -7.62
C ALA A 146 12.31 -16.01 -8.03
N GLU A 147 12.86 -15.67 -9.21
CA GLU A 147 14.15 -16.20 -9.70
C GLU A 147 15.31 -15.87 -8.76
N ASN A 148 15.27 -14.69 -8.13
CA ASN A 148 16.29 -14.24 -7.18
C ASN A 148 16.05 -14.73 -5.74
N GLY A 149 15.01 -15.52 -5.48
CA GLY A 149 14.65 -15.96 -4.13
C GLY A 149 14.06 -14.86 -3.26
N PHE A 150 13.54 -13.79 -3.87
CA PHE A 150 12.87 -12.69 -3.16
C PHE A 150 11.41 -13.08 -2.86
N ASN A 151 11.22 -13.94 -1.85
CA ASN A 151 9.94 -14.60 -1.60
C ASN A 151 8.86 -13.67 -1.03
N ASN A 152 9.27 -12.55 -0.42
CA ASN A 152 8.34 -11.57 0.17
C ASN A 152 8.04 -10.40 -0.77
N PHE A 153 8.39 -10.50 -2.04
CA PHE A 153 8.17 -9.40 -2.97
C PHE A 153 6.68 -9.13 -3.18
N HIS A 154 6.28 -7.88 -3.05
CA HIS A 154 4.92 -7.39 -3.26
C HIS A 154 4.89 -6.16 -4.16
N MET A 155 3.77 -6.00 -4.86
CA MET A 155 3.41 -4.72 -5.50
C MET A 155 2.00 -4.36 -5.05
N GLY A 156 1.89 -3.33 -4.22
CA GLY A 156 0.59 -2.77 -3.83
C GLY A 156 0.16 -1.71 -4.84
N ILE A 157 -1.12 -1.70 -5.22
CA ILE A 157 -1.64 -0.72 -6.16
C ILE A 157 -2.95 -0.09 -5.67
N TYR A 158 -2.96 1.24 -5.65
CA TYR A 158 -4.12 2.07 -5.40
C TYR A 158 -4.34 3.01 -6.59
N THR A 159 -5.55 3.05 -7.11
CA THR A 159 -5.89 3.85 -8.31
C THR A 159 -7.17 4.68 -8.12
N ALA A 160 -7.58 4.95 -6.90
CA ALA A 160 -8.89 5.53 -6.56
C ALA A 160 -10.10 4.68 -6.99
N VAL A 161 -9.88 3.48 -7.49
CA VAL A 161 -10.93 2.54 -7.87
C VAL A 161 -11.56 1.94 -6.62
N GLN A 162 -12.88 1.87 -6.61
CA GLN A 162 -13.63 1.46 -5.42
C GLN A 162 -13.78 -0.05 -5.25
N GLY A 163 -13.39 -0.84 -6.23
CA GLY A 163 -13.47 -2.30 -6.19
C GLY A 163 -13.01 -2.97 -7.47
N LEU A 164 -12.78 -4.27 -7.39
CA LEU A 164 -12.45 -5.08 -8.55
C LEU A 164 -13.68 -5.38 -9.40
N THR A 165 -13.49 -5.31 -10.70
CA THR A 165 -14.46 -5.68 -11.72
C THR A 165 -13.81 -6.59 -12.75
N THR A 166 -14.60 -7.24 -13.60
CA THR A 166 -14.07 -8.02 -14.73
C THR A 166 -13.18 -7.19 -15.67
N ALA A 167 -13.43 -5.89 -15.76
CA ALA A 167 -12.66 -5.00 -16.64
C ALA A 167 -11.29 -4.61 -16.07
N ASN A 168 -11.15 -4.54 -14.73
CA ASN A 168 -9.93 -4.02 -14.11
C ASN A 168 -9.11 -5.07 -13.33
N VAL A 169 -9.68 -6.23 -13.01
CA VAL A 169 -9.05 -7.22 -12.13
C VAL A 169 -7.68 -7.69 -12.64
N SER A 170 -7.54 -7.87 -13.94
CA SER A 170 -6.26 -8.31 -14.52
C SER A 170 -5.15 -7.28 -14.38
N ALA A 171 -5.49 -5.98 -14.42
CA ALA A 171 -4.52 -4.90 -14.26
C ALA A 171 -4.17 -4.61 -12.81
N LEU A 172 -5.16 -4.73 -11.90
CA LEU A 172 -5.02 -4.26 -10.53
C LEU A 172 -4.74 -5.36 -9.52
N TYR A 173 -4.96 -6.62 -9.90
CA TYR A 173 -4.83 -7.73 -8.97
C TYR A 173 -4.18 -8.97 -9.60
N GLY A 174 -4.81 -9.56 -10.60
CA GLY A 174 -4.29 -10.76 -11.24
C GLY A 174 -5.28 -11.47 -12.15
N ASN A 175 -4.87 -12.62 -12.63
CA ASN A 175 -5.63 -13.46 -13.57
C ASN A 175 -5.43 -14.95 -13.26
N SER A 176 -5.80 -15.84 -14.18
CA SER A 176 -5.65 -17.30 -14.04
C SER A 176 -4.20 -17.79 -13.86
N GLN A 177 -3.21 -16.97 -14.13
CA GLN A 177 -1.80 -17.26 -13.88
C GLN A 177 -1.36 -16.88 -12.45
N GLY A 178 -2.24 -16.27 -11.68
CA GLY A 178 -1.99 -15.86 -10.31
C GLY A 178 -2.10 -14.36 -10.08
N ARG A 179 -1.79 -13.97 -8.85
CA ARG A 179 -1.78 -12.58 -8.41
C ARG A 179 -0.54 -11.86 -8.97
N THR A 180 -0.74 -10.65 -9.47
CA THR A 180 0.35 -9.75 -9.89
C THR A 180 0.58 -8.65 -8.86
N CYS A 181 -0.52 -8.08 -8.31
CA CYS A 181 -0.47 -6.97 -7.37
C CYS A 181 -1.34 -7.25 -6.15
N ASP A 182 -1.00 -6.63 -5.03
CA ASP A 182 -1.92 -6.42 -3.92
C ASP A 182 -2.82 -5.24 -4.27
N PHE A 183 -4.12 -5.42 -4.14
CA PHE A 183 -5.11 -4.43 -4.52
C PHE A 183 -5.63 -3.67 -3.29
N PHE A 184 -5.58 -2.36 -3.36
CA PHE A 184 -6.15 -1.47 -2.36
C PHE A 184 -7.36 -0.73 -2.94
N ALA A 185 -8.57 -1.10 -2.51
CA ALA A 185 -9.80 -0.41 -2.89
C ALA A 185 -9.91 0.95 -2.19
N ASN A 186 -10.38 1.95 -2.93
CA ASN A 186 -10.61 3.28 -2.36
C ASN A 186 -11.56 3.21 -1.16
N TYR A 187 -11.24 3.95 -0.13
CA TYR A 187 -12.00 4.10 1.11
C TYR A 187 -13.33 4.83 0.96
N SER A 188 -13.66 5.38 -0.19
CA SER A 188 -14.86 6.15 -0.54
C SER A 188 -15.62 6.80 0.64
N SER A 189 -15.34 8.08 0.87
CA SER A 189 -16.11 9.05 1.66
C SER A 189 -17.03 8.55 2.80
N GLY A 190 -16.62 7.55 3.54
CA GLY A 190 -17.21 7.19 4.83
C GLY A 190 -18.35 6.18 4.84
N ASP A 191 -18.85 5.74 3.71
CA ASP A 191 -19.82 4.66 3.65
C ASP A 191 -19.24 3.40 3.05
N PHE A 192 -19.04 2.40 3.89
CA PHE A 192 -18.69 1.06 3.48
C PHE A 192 -19.79 0.49 2.60
N ALA A 193 -19.52 0.34 1.34
CA ALA A 193 -20.43 -0.35 0.46
C ALA A 193 -20.15 -1.86 0.47
N TRP A 194 -20.86 -2.59 1.31
CA TRP A 194 -20.81 -4.05 1.44
C TRP A 194 -20.86 -4.80 0.14
N ALA A 195 -21.86 -4.45 -0.68
CA ALA A 195 -22.03 -5.05 -1.99
C ALA A 195 -20.76 -4.93 -2.83
N ARG A 196 -19.99 -3.90 -2.57
CA ARG A 196 -18.72 -3.65 -3.27
C ARG A 196 -17.59 -4.55 -2.78
N MET A 197 -17.47 -4.75 -1.47
CA MET A 197 -16.50 -5.70 -0.91
C MET A 197 -16.80 -7.13 -1.33
N ASP A 198 -18.07 -7.54 -1.25
CA ASP A 198 -18.52 -8.86 -1.66
C ASP A 198 -18.25 -9.10 -3.15
N ASN A 199 -18.59 -8.14 -4.01
CA ASN A 199 -18.33 -8.23 -5.44
C ASN A 199 -16.83 -8.23 -5.76
N THR A 200 -16.01 -7.47 -5.03
CA THR A 200 -14.56 -7.45 -5.16
C THR A 200 -13.97 -8.81 -4.80
N ALA A 201 -14.39 -9.42 -3.69
CA ALA A 201 -13.97 -10.75 -3.28
C ALA A 201 -14.35 -11.82 -4.31
N LYS A 202 -15.61 -11.83 -4.77
CA LYS A 202 -16.07 -12.75 -5.82
C LYS A 202 -15.29 -12.60 -7.12
N THR A 203 -15.00 -11.37 -7.52
CA THR A 203 -14.21 -11.07 -8.72
C THR A 203 -12.78 -11.58 -8.57
N ALA A 204 -12.15 -11.35 -7.43
CA ALA A 204 -10.81 -11.86 -7.13
C ALA A 204 -10.74 -13.39 -7.16
N ILE A 205 -11.68 -14.06 -6.49
CA ILE A 205 -11.77 -15.54 -6.47
C ILE A 205 -11.96 -16.09 -7.88
N LYS A 206 -12.85 -15.47 -8.67
CA LYS A 206 -13.06 -15.89 -10.06
C LYS A 206 -11.81 -15.74 -10.92
N ALA A 207 -11.02 -14.69 -10.69
CA ALA A 207 -9.83 -14.39 -11.49
C ALA A 207 -8.62 -15.25 -11.12
N THR A 208 -8.37 -15.46 -9.82
CA THR A 208 -7.12 -16.06 -9.32
C THR A 208 -7.33 -17.28 -8.42
N GLY A 209 -8.54 -17.56 -7.99
CA GLY A 209 -8.87 -18.61 -7.01
C GLY A 209 -8.70 -18.16 -5.55
N SER A 210 -8.29 -16.91 -5.29
CA SER A 210 -7.98 -16.41 -3.93
C SER A 210 -8.42 -14.97 -3.73
N THR A 211 -8.48 -14.54 -2.47
CA THR A 211 -8.60 -13.14 -2.05
C THR A 211 -7.32 -12.63 -1.39
N ASP A 212 -6.26 -13.43 -1.35
CA ASP A 212 -4.97 -12.99 -0.79
C ASP A 212 -4.45 -11.76 -1.52
N GLY A 213 -4.09 -10.74 -0.77
CA GLY A 213 -3.66 -9.45 -1.33
C GLY A 213 -4.79 -8.55 -1.82
N VAL A 214 -6.04 -8.83 -1.45
CA VAL A 214 -7.17 -7.93 -1.67
C VAL A 214 -7.47 -7.17 -0.39
N TYR A 215 -7.37 -5.85 -0.42
CA TYR A 215 -7.55 -4.99 0.73
C TYR A 215 -8.65 -3.97 0.47
N GLN A 216 -9.59 -3.86 1.40
CA GLN A 216 -10.54 -2.76 1.43
C GLN A 216 -9.90 -1.57 2.15
N GLY A 217 -9.80 -0.45 1.47
CA GLY A 217 -9.36 0.79 2.06
C GLY A 217 -10.36 1.31 3.08
N VAL A 218 -9.84 1.72 4.23
CA VAL A 218 -10.59 2.32 5.31
C VAL A 218 -9.86 3.56 5.77
N TRP A 219 -10.54 4.67 5.72
CA TRP A 219 -10.00 5.87 6.30
C TRP A 219 -10.07 5.78 7.82
N ILE A 220 -8.92 5.82 8.47
CA ILE A 220 -8.79 5.55 9.91
C ILE A 220 -9.74 6.37 10.78
N VAL A 221 -9.99 7.63 10.42
CA VAL A 221 -10.92 8.50 11.16
C VAL A 221 -12.39 8.13 10.99
N SER A 222 -12.70 7.18 10.11
CA SER A 222 -14.05 6.68 9.84
C SER A 222 -14.30 5.27 10.35
N MET A 223 -13.33 4.66 11.02
CA MET A 223 -13.40 3.27 11.51
C MET A 223 -14.62 3.01 12.36
N ASP A 224 -14.96 3.92 13.25
CA ASP A 224 -16.11 3.78 14.14
C ASP A 224 -17.43 3.51 13.40
N ARG A 225 -17.57 4.06 12.21
CA ARG A 225 -18.76 3.88 11.38
C ARG A 225 -18.72 2.59 10.54
N ALA A 226 -17.54 2.14 10.24
CA ALA A 226 -17.33 0.99 9.37
C ALA A 226 -17.39 -0.34 10.13
N TRP A 227 -17.04 -0.33 11.39
CA TRP A 227 -16.77 -1.53 12.20
C TRP A 227 -17.90 -2.55 12.21
N SER A 228 -19.14 -2.11 12.43
CA SER A 228 -20.31 -3.00 12.45
C SER A 228 -20.61 -3.65 11.12
N LYS A 229 -19.94 -3.21 10.08
CA LYS A 229 -20.23 -3.57 8.71
C LYS A 229 -19.18 -4.52 8.11
N LEU A 230 -18.01 -4.66 8.69
CA LEU A 230 -16.88 -5.40 8.12
C LEU A 230 -17.08 -6.92 8.02
N ASN A 231 -18.10 -7.49 8.64
CA ASN A 231 -18.35 -8.92 8.72
C ASN A 231 -19.72 -9.33 8.17
N ASN A 232 -20.24 -8.61 7.19
CA ASN A 232 -21.62 -8.78 6.77
C ASN A 232 -21.83 -10.00 5.86
N THR A 233 -20.87 -10.35 5.03
CA THR A 233 -20.95 -11.54 4.16
C THR A 233 -19.72 -12.41 4.30
N GLU A 234 -19.84 -13.70 3.96
CA GLU A 234 -18.73 -14.64 4.03
C GLU A 234 -17.59 -14.27 3.05
N ASP A 235 -17.93 -13.71 1.90
CA ASP A 235 -16.90 -13.28 0.94
C ASP A 235 -16.21 -11.97 1.38
N ALA A 236 -16.97 -11.03 1.94
CA ALA A 236 -16.41 -9.79 2.47
C ALA A 236 -15.46 -10.04 3.65
N LYS A 237 -15.70 -11.08 4.46
CA LYS A 237 -14.82 -11.48 5.55
C LYS A 237 -13.44 -11.95 5.07
N LYS A 238 -13.32 -12.40 3.84
CA LYS A 238 -12.07 -12.90 3.25
C LYS A 238 -11.17 -11.77 2.74
N VAL A 239 -11.67 -10.54 2.66
CA VAL A 239 -10.92 -9.38 2.21
C VAL A 239 -10.17 -8.76 3.38
N GLY A 240 -8.89 -8.46 3.19
CA GLY A 240 -8.07 -7.73 4.14
C GLY A 240 -8.48 -6.26 4.27
N LEU A 241 -7.88 -5.56 5.20
CA LEU A 241 -8.10 -4.13 5.44
C LEU A 241 -6.83 -3.35 5.17
N CYS A 242 -6.96 -2.22 4.46
CA CYS A 242 -5.91 -1.23 4.37
C CYS A 242 -6.32 0.03 5.13
N LEU A 243 -5.69 0.29 6.26
CA LEU A 243 -5.92 1.50 7.03
C LEU A 243 -5.15 2.65 6.42
N TRP A 244 -5.90 3.62 5.95
CA TRP A 244 -5.38 4.82 5.31
C TRP A 244 -5.41 5.99 6.28
N GLY A 245 -4.26 6.64 6.48
CA GLY A 245 -4.10 7.64 7.52
C GLY A 245 -3.75 9.05 7.08
N GLU A 246 -3.82 9.39 5.77
CA GLU A 246 -3.36 10.69 5.29
C GLU A 246 -3.95 11.88 6.06
N HIS A 247 -5.25 11.89 6.23
CA HIS A 247 -5.93 12.99 6.90
C HIS A 247 -5.79 12.96 8.42
N ALA A 248 -5.32 11.88 8.98
CA ALA A 248 -4.94 11.84 10.39
C ALA A 248 -3.82 12.85 10.69
N GLN A 249 -2.91 13.09 9.73
CA GLN A 249 -1.87 14.10 9.87
C GLN A 249 -2.43 15.49 10.16
N SER A 250 -3.49 15.90 9.47
CA SER A 250 -4.08 17.21 9.67
C SER A 250 -4.82 17.36 11.00
N ARG A 251 -5.21 16.23 11.60
CA ARG A 251 -5.99 16.22 12.85
C ARG A 251 -5.17 15.83 14.08
N PHE A 252 -4.22 14.93 13.92
CA PHE A 252 -3.51 14.31 15.01
C PHE A 252 -2.01 14.55 14.94
N TRP A 253 -1.47 14.73 13.76
CA TRP A 253 -0.07 14.98 13.52
C TRP A 253 0.13 16.40 13.03
N SER A 254 0.83 17.17 13.79
CA SER A 254 0.89 18.62 13.61
C SER A 254 2.01 19.11 12.70
N TYR A 255 2.76 18.24 12.06
CA TYR A 255 3.86 18.67 11.18
C TYR A 255 3.46 19.69 10.12
N ASN A 256 2.25 19.55 9.58
CA ASN A 256 1.72 20.47 8.59
C ASN A 256 1.40 21.87 9.15
N TYR A 257 1.20 21.93 10.45
CA TYR A 257 0.73 23.15 11.15
C TYR A 257 1.76 23.72 12.11
N GLY A 258 2.97 23.14 12.12
CA GLY A 258 4.02 23.58 13.04
C GLY A 258 3.77 23.28 14.51
N ASP A 259 2.81 22.40 14.79
CA ASP A 259 2.41 22.04 16.15
C ASP A 259 2.56 20.53 16.35
N ASP A 260 3.74 20.12 16.76
CA ASP A 260 4.14 18.75 17.05
C ASP A 260 4.07 18.44 18.54
N THR A 261 2.97 18.80 19.19
CA THR A 261 2.82 18.59 20.61
C THR A 261 2.73 17.09 20.93
N TYR A 262 3.30 16.72 22.07
CA TYR A 262 3.22 15.36 22.62
C TYR A 262 1.78 14.85 22.68
N ASP A 263 0.85 15.68 23.17
CA ASP A 263 -0.55 15.30 23.33
C ASP A 263 -1.22 14.92 22.01
N ARG A 264 -0.93 15.62 20.92
CA ARG A 264 -1.50 15.30 19.61
C ARG A 264 -0.95 14.02 19.03
N GLN A 265 0.34 13.79 19.19
CA GLN A 265 1.00 12.58 18.70
C GLN A 265 0.58 11.35 19.51
N SER A 266 0.46 11.50 20.82
CA SER A 266 -0.06 10.45 21.72
C SER A 266 -1.52 10.12 21.42
N ASN A 267 -2.35 11.12 21.12
CA ASN A 267 -3.74 10.91 20.74
C ASN A 267 -3.87 10.16 19.40
N TYR A 268 -2.97 10.40 18.45
CA TYR A 268 -2.93 9.64 17.20
C TYR A 268 -2.61 8.17 17.46
N GLN A 269 -1.60 7.90 18.26
CA GLN A 269 -1.22 6.54 18.64
C GLN A 269 -2.35 5.83 19.38
N TYR A 270 -2.97 6.51 20.32
CA TYR A 270 -4.12 5.99 21.07
C TYR A 270 -5.31 5.63 20.16
N LEU A 271 -5.61 6.47 19.16
CA LEU A 271 -6.66 6.18 18.20
C LEU A 271 -6.31 4.98 17.33
N LEU A 272 -5.05 4.89 16.89
CA LEU A 272 -4.59 3.77 16.11
C LEU A 272 -4.74 2.45 16.88
N GLU A 273 -4.30 2.41 18.14
CA GLU A 273 -4.41 1.24 19.01
C GLU A 273 -5.86 0.83 19.28
N ARG A 274 -6.75 1.82 19.35
CA ARG A 274 -8.17 1.56 19.59
C ARG A 274 -8.89 0.97 18.38
N VAL A 275 -8.45 1.26 17.17
CA VAL A 275 -9.13 0.80 15.94
C VAL A 275 -8.57 -0.51 15.42
N VAL A 276 -7.39 -0.90 15.81
CA VAL A 276 -6.74 -2.17 15.50
C VAL A 276 -7.02 -3.21 16.58
#